data_9e6d292fc77d2d1507df852bddbbceaf
#
_entry.id   9e6d292fc77d2d1507df852bddbbceaf
#
_cell.length_a   1.000
_cell.length_b   1.000
_cell.length_c   1.000
_cell.angle_alpha   90.00
_cell.angle_beta   90.00
_cell.angle_gamma   90.00
#
_symmetry.space_group_name_H-M   'P 1'
#
loop_
_entity.id
_entity.type
_entity.pdbx_description
1 polymer ?
#
loop_
_entity_poly.entity_id
_entity_poly.type
_entity_poly.pdbx_seq_one_letter_code
_entity_poly.pdbx_strand_id
1 'polypeptide(L)'
;MHTIAIANQKGGIGKTTVAVSLAAALTRAGKTILLVDMDPQGSLTEYFINPAELTATIYDALLNGATVKPLQLGEQIQLLPANIDLAAAEIQLPAKRNQERSLTRILRNLQADYCLIDCPPSLGVLTANSLTAAQLVIVPVATELMAERTVKLILSTIEDIRETELNPTLRVWRILPTLYDQRLAHHREILEAFRVKYPELLYDVPVRATTKYKDAVTNRSDVSDLDPKLGDYWDTLAQLLIGETEVK
;
A
#
# COMPACT_ATOMS: atom_id res chain seq x y z
N MET A 1 -10.84 -1.78 -12.51
CA MET A 1 -9.90 -1.24 -11.49
C MET A 1 -9.18 -2.39 -10.81
N HIS A 2 -7.86 -2.44 -10.90
CA HIS A 2 -7.02 -3.41 -10.17
C HIS A 2 -6.71 -2.84 -8.79
N THR A 3 -7.12 -3.56 -7.73
CA THR A 3 -6.97 -3.08 -6.36
C THR A 3 -5.84 -3.82 -5.65
N ILE A 4 -4.86 -3.07 -5.16
CA ILE A 4 -3.63 -3.58 -4.55
C ILE A 4 -3.49 -3.02 -3.14
N ALA A 5 -3.41 -3.90 -2.13
CA ALA A 5 -3.09 -3.51 -0.77
C ALA A 5 -1.56 -3.52 -0.55
N ILE A 6 -1.04 -2.51 0.11
CA ILE A 6 0.36 -2.42 0.52
C ILE A 6 0.38 -2.63 2.02
N ALA A 7 0.65 -3.87 2.45
CA ALA A 7 0.38 -4.30 3.81
C ALA A 7 1.56 -4.99 4.48
N ASN A 8 1.85 -4.59 5.70
CA ASN A 8 2.71 -5.27 6.67
C ASN A 8 2.48 -4.63 8.04
N GLN A 9 2.55 -5.42 9.11
CA GLN A 9 2.33 -4.95 10.49
C GLN A 9 3.45 -4.05 11.03
N LYS A 10 4.63 -4.06 10.41
CA LYS A 10 5.76 -3.26 10.89
C LYS A 10 5.65 -1.81 10.41
N GLY A 11 5.78 -0.87 11.35
CA GLY A 11 5.85 0.56 11.04
C GLY A 11 7.21 0.96 10.46
N GLY A 12 7.23 2.04 9.67
CA GLY A 12 8.47 2.64 9.17
C GLY A 12 9.22 1.85 8.11
N ILE A 13 8.61 0.83 7.49
CA ILE A 13 9.25 -0.02 6.46
C ILE A 13 9.02 0.47 5.03
N GLY A 14 8.36 1.63 4.85
CA GLY A 14 8.17 2.23 3.55
C GLY A 14 6.86 1.86 2.83
N LYS A 15 5.79 1.45 3.52
CA LYS A 15 4.47 1.19 2.89
C LYS A 15 3.99 2.40 2.09
N THR A 16 3.89 3.55 2.74
CA THR A 16 3.49 4.81 2.10
C THR A 16 4.44 5.20 0.96
N THR A 17 5.76 5.01 1.14
CA THR A 17 6.75 5.25 0.08
C THR A 17 6.48 4.37 -1.15
N VAL A 18 6.16 3.09 -0.94
CA VAL A 18 5.79 2.16 -2.03
C VAL A 18 4.50 2.64 -2.71
N ALA A 19 3.47 3.03 -1.94
CA ALA A 19 2.21 3.53 -2.49
C ALA A 19 2.41 4.74 -3.40
N VAL A 20 3.12 5.76 -2.89
CA VAL A 20 3.36 7.01 -3.62
C VAL A 20 4.23 6.79 -4.86
N SER A 21 5.36 6.08 -4.70
CA SER A 21 6.30 5.90 -5.81
C SER A 21 5.74 5.00 -6.92
N LEU A 22 4.99 3.96 -6.54
CA LEU A 22 4.31 3.10 -7.54
C LEU A 22 3.17 3.85 -8.22
N ALA A 23 2.40 4.69 -7.50
CA ALA A 23 1.38 5.55 -8.09
C ALA A 23 1.98 6.50 -9.13
N ALA A 24 3.07 7.17 -8.79
CA ALA A 24 3.77 8.07 -9.71
C ALA A 24 4.26 7.33 -10.98
N ALA A 25 4.85 6.14 -10.83
CA ALA A 25 5.31 5.33 -11.95
C ALA A 25 4.15 4.85 -12.85
N LEU A 26 3.04 4.41 -12.26
CA LEU A 26 1.84 4.03 -13.02
C LEU A 26 1.25 5.23 -13.76
N THR A 27 1.27 6.42 -13.15
CA THR A 27 0.83 7.67 -13.79
C THR A 27 1.72 8.02 -14.98
N ARG A 28 3.05 7.90 -14.86
CA ARG A 28 3.99 8.06 -16.01
C ARG A 28 3.71 7.05 -17.12
N ALA A 29 3.20 5.86 -16.78
CA ALA A 29 2.74 4.87 -17.76
C ALA A 29 1.33 5.16 -18.33
N GLY A 30 0.74 6.32 -18.04
CA GLY A 30 -0.56 6.76 -18.57
C GLY A 30 -1.79 6.17 -17.83
N LYS A 31 -1.61 5.57 -16.64
CA LYS A 31 -2.71 4.98 -15.88
C LYS A 31 -3.35 5.98 -14.92
N THR A 32 -4.66 5.82 -14.70
CA THR A 32 -5.40 6.55 -13.66
C THR A 32 -5.35 5.81 -12.34
N ILE A 33 -5.09 6.54 -11.24
CA ILE A 33 -4.80 5.98 -9.93
C ILE A 33 -5.77 6.50 -8.88
N LEU A 34 -6.33 5.59 -8.10
CA LEU A 34 -6.99 5.89 -6.83
C LEU A 34 -6.07 5.47 -5.69
N LEU A 35 -5.61 6.44 -4.92
CA LEU A 35 -4.92 6.20 -3.65
C LEU A 35 -5.95 6.14 -2.52
N VAL A 36 -5.78 5.20 -1.60
CA VAL A 36 -6.61 5.08 -0.41
C VAL A 36 -5.70 5.01 0.81
N ASP A 37 -5.83 6.00 1.68
CA ASP A 37 -5.10 6.03 2.95
C ASP A 37 -5.94 5.31 4.01
N MET A 38 -5.46 4.17 4.50
CA MET A 38 -6.09 3.40 5.58
C MET A 38 -5.30 3.46 6.89
N ASP A 39 -4.23 4.29 6.94
CA ASP A 39 -3.46 4.50 8.17
C ASP A 39 -4.01 5.73 8.92
N PRO A 40 -4.43 5.58 10.21
CA PRO A 40 -4.83 6.72 11.04
C PRO A 40 -3.75 7.81 11.19
N GLN A 41 -2.47 7.47 10.94
CA GLN A 41 -1.41 8.47 10.93
C GLN A 41 -1.50 9.41 9.74
N GLY A 42 -2.23 9.06 8.68
CA GLY A 42 -2.48 9.93 7.54
C GLY A 42 -1.24 10.28 6.71
N SER A 43 -0.19 9.45 6.76
CA SER A 43 1.09 9.77 6.11
C SER A 43 0.98 9.87 4.59
N LEU A 44 0.13 9.05 3.96
CA LEU A 44 -0.16 9.16 2.54
C LEU A 44 -0.92 10.45 2.23
N THR A 45 -1.85 10.80 3.08
CA THR A 45 -2.64 12.03 2.97
C THR A 45 -1.76 13.28 3.10
N GLU A 46 -0.91 13.33 4.14
CA GLU A 46 0.00 14.45 4.38
C GLU A 46 1.02 14.67 3.26
N TYR A 47 1.36 13.61 2.55
CA TYR A 47 2.24 13.73 1.38
C TYR A 47 1.67 14.70 0.33
N PHE A 48 0.36 14.65 0.08
CA PHE A 48 -0.28 15.42 -0.98
C PHE A 48 -0.93 16.71 -0.51
N ILE A 49 -1.57 16.71 0.67
CA ILE A 49 -2.39 17.80 1.16
C ILE A 49 -2.15 18.07 2.65
N ASN A 50 -2.56 19.25 3.10
CA ASN A 50 -2.59 19.55 4.53
C ASN A 50 -3.86 18.91 5.14
N PRO A 51 -3.76 18.02 6.13
CA PRO A 51 -4.94 17.38 6.75
C PRO A 51 -5.95 18.37 7.34
N ALA A 52 -5.52 19.58 7.72
CA ALA A 52 -6.40 20.62 8.23
C ALA A 52 -7.40 21.17 7.17
N GLU A 53 -7.15 20.89 5.89
CA GLU A 53 -8.01 21.31 4.78
C GLU A 53 -9.09 20.27 4.45
N LEU A 54 -9.07 19.11 5.11
CA LEU A 54 -10.00 18.02 4.86
C LEU A 54 -11.39 18.35 5.42
N THR A 55 -12.41 18.17 4.59
CA THR A 55 -13.82 18.27 4.99
C THR A 55 -14.48 16.92 5.23
N ALA A 56 -13.93 15.86 4.66
CA ALA A 56 -14.36 14.46 4.84
C ALA A 56 -13.19 13.51 4.56
N THR A 57 -13.20 12.36 5.21
CA THR A 57 -12.17 11.35 5.12
C THR A 57 -12.76 9.95 4.92
N ILE A 58 -11.91 8.96 4.72
CA ILE A 58 -12.34 7.55 4.65
C ILE A 58 -13.06 7.10 5.93
N TYR A 59 -12.78 7.72 7.09
CA TYR A 59 -13.50 7.48 8.34
C TYR A 59 -15.00 7.71 8.19
N ASP A 60 -15.40 8.81 7.57
CA ASP A 60 -16.81 9.16 7.38
C ASP A 60 -17.52 8.13 6.48
N ALA A 61 -16.85 7.66 5.45
CA ALA A 61 -17.39 6.63 4.57
C ALA A 61 -17.52 5.26 5.28
N LEU A 62 -16.53 4.86 6.06
CA LEU A 62 -16.50 3.57 6.77
C LEU A 62 -17.53 3.51 7.89
N LEU A 63 -17.65 4.57 8.68
CA LEU A 63 -18.50 4.58 9.89
C LEU A 63 -19.88 5.17 9.66
N ASN A 64 -19.95 6.26 8.93
CA ASN A 64 -21.21 7.00 8.79
C ASN A 64 -21.97 6.64 7.50
N GLY A 65 -21.36 5.81 6.62
CA GLY A 65 -21.93 5.49 5.31
C GLY A 65 -22.00 6.71 4.40
N ALA A 66 -21.22 7.73 4.70
CA ALA A 66 -21.17 8.95 3.90
C ALA A 66 -20.57 8.64 2.51
N THR A 67 -21.10 9.31 1.49
CA THR A 67 -20.47 9.29 0.16
C THR A 67 -19.32 10.28 0.19
N VAL A 68 -18.09 9.76 0.37
CA VAL A 68 -16.87 10.57 0.30
C VAL A 68 -16.37 10.54 -1.14
N LYS A 69 -16.26 11.73 -1.73
CA LYS A 69 -15.67 11.86 -3.08
C LYS A 69 -14.15 11.91 -2.93
N PRO A 70 -13.40 11.12 -3.73
CA PRO A 70 -11.96 11.24 -3.76
C PRO A 70 -11.52 12.66 -4.14
N LEU A 71 -10.46 13.12 -3.51
CA LEU A 71 -9.81 14.39 -3.84
C LEU A 71 -9.02 14.22 -5.13
N GLN A 72 -9.15 15.16 -6.06
CA GLN A 72 -8.37 15.17 -7.29
C GLN A 72 -7.00 15.80 -7.05
N LEU A 73 -5.92 15.05 -7.27
CA LEU A 73 -4.52 15.47 -7.06
C LEU A 73 -3.78 15.77 -8.37
N GLY A 74 -4.50 16.10 -9.41
CA GLY A 74 -4.01 16.27 -10.78
C GLY A 74 -4.94 15.55 -11.75
N GLU A 75 -4.51 15.30 -12.97
CA GLU A 75 -5.38 14.71 -13.99
C GLU A 75 -5.64 13.21 -13.79
N GLN A 76 -4.66 12.49 -13.25
CA GLN A 76 -4.66 11.02 -13.22
C GLN A 76 -4.68 10.42 -11.80
N ILE A 77 -4.51 11.24 -10.75
CA ILE A 77 -4.44 10.74 -9.37
C ILE A 77 -5.61 11.28 -8.55
N GLN A 78 -6.29 10.37 -7.88
CA GLN A 78 -7.33 10.64 -6.89
C GLN A 78 -6.91 10.07 -5.53
N LEU A 79 -7.35 10.69 -4.44
CA LEU A 79 -7.07 10.28 -3.07
C LEU A 79 -8.35 10.17 -2.24
N LEU A 80 -8.59 9.04 -1.59
CA LEU A 80 -9.44 8.93 -0.43
C LEU A 80 -8.57 9.16 0.82
N PRO A 81 -8.67 10.33 1.46
CA PRO A 81 -7.75 10.71 2.52
C PRO A 81 -8.12 10.11 3.88
N ALA A 82 -7.14 9.99 4.78
CA ALA A 82 -7.31 9.67 6.18
C ALA A 82 -6.85 10.82 7.08
N ASN A 83 -7.28 10.75 8.32
CA ASN A 83 -6.77 11.55 9.42
C ASN A 83 -6.83 10.72 10.72
N ILE A 84 -6.43 11.33 11.84
CA ILE A 84 -6.36 10.65 13.14
C ILE A 84 -7.72 10.09 13.60
N ASP A 85 -8.85 10.65 13.15
CA ASP A 85 -10.18 10.15 13.49
C ASP A 85 -10.38 8.70 13.04
N LEU A 86 -9.66 8.26 12.00
CA LEU A 86 -9.70 6.88 11.53
C LEU A 86 -9.28 5.87 12.61
N ALA A 87 -8.52 6.28 13.64
CA ALA A 87 -8.21 5.43 14.78
C ALA A 87 -9.47 4.97 15.53
N ALA A 88 -10.52 5.79 15.55
CA ALA A 88 -11.79 5.40 16.17
C ALA A 88 -12.49 4.27 15.40
N ALA A 89 -12.19 4.10 14.13
CA ALA A 89 -12.75 3.00 13.33
C ALA A 89 -12.25 1.62 13.79
N GLU A 90 -11.02 1.51 14.32
CA GLU A 90 -10.51 0.25 14.91
C GLU A 90 -11.40 -0.24 16.06
N ILE A 91 -12.04 0.67 16.80
CA ILE A 91 -12.91 0.35 17.93
C ILE A 91 -14.37 0.20 17.49
N GLN A 92 -14.84 1.05 16.59
CA GLN A 92 -16.27 1.16 16.26
C GLN A 92 -16.70 0.20 15.14
N LEU A 93 -15.83 -0.10 14.16
CA LEU A 93 -16.16 -1.01 13.06
C LEU A 93 -16.52 -2.43 13.54
N PRO A 94 -15.82 -3.07 14.51
CA PRO A 94 -16.15 -4.42 14.96
C PRO A 94 -17.59 -4.59 15.48
N ALA A 95 -18.23 -3.51 15.92
CA ALA A 95 -19.63 -3.54 16.34
C ALA A 95 -20.64 -3.51 15.17
N LYS A 96 -20.18 -3.28 13.94
CA LYS A 96 -21.04 -3.20 12.76
C LYS A 96 -21.12 -4.53 12.03
N ARG A 97 -22.28 -4.81 11.46
CA ARG A 97 -22.51 -6.02 10.66
C ARG A 97 -21.76 -5.92 9.33
N ASN A 98 -21.05 -6.97 8.94
CA ASN A 98 -20.25 -7.05 7.70
C ASN A 98 -19.22 -5.90 7.58
N GLN A 99 -18.59 -5.53 8.68
CA GLN A 99 -17.64 -4.42 8.75
C GLN A 99 -16.38 -4.65 7.88
N GLU A 100 -15.98 -5.89 7.66
CA GLU A 100 -14.80 -6.25 6.86
C GLU A 100 -14.97 -5.91 5.37
N ARG A 101 -16.21 -5.76 4.90
CA ARG A 101 -16.55 -5.42 3.52
C ARG A 101 -16.88 -3.94 3.31
N SER A 102 -16.63 -3.09 4.31
CA SER A 102 -16.98 -1.66 4.23
C SER A 102 -16.19 -0.95 3.15
N LEU A 103 -14.88 -1.15 3.07
CA LEU A 103 -14.05 -0.58 2.02
C LEU A 103 -14.43 -1.12 0.62
N THR A 104 -14.72 -2.41 0.50
CA THR A 104 -15.19 -2.99 -0.77
C THR A 104 -16.44 -2.28 -1.29
N ARG A 105 -17.38 -1.93 -0.40
CA ARG A 105 -18.61 -1.21 -0.79
C ARG A 105 -18.31 0.21 -1.26
N ILE A 106 -17.38 0.90 -0.60
CA ILE A 106 -16.96 2.25 -0.99
C ILE A 106 -16.33 2.24 -2.37
N LEU A 107 -15.40 1.31 -2.62
CA LEU A 107 -14.65 1.25 -3.88
C LEU A 107 -15.50 0.86 -5.10
N ARG A 108 -16.62 0.17 -4.92
CA ARG A 108 -17.50 -0.27 -6.03
C ARG A 108 -17.97 0.85 -6.96
N ASN A 109 -18.11 2.04 -6.43
CA ASN A 109 -18.64 3.20 -7.18
C ASN A 109 -17.54 4.13 -7.69
N LEU A 110 -16.27 3.77 -7.50
CA LEU A 110 -15.12 4.55 -7.91
C LEU A 110 -14.46 3.93 -9.14
N GLN A 111 -13.85 4.76 -9.97
CA GLN A 111 -13.22 4.33 -11.20
C GLN A 111 -11.77 4.84 -11.26
N ALA A 112 -10.88 3.93 -11.56
CA ALA A 112 -9.48 4.15 -11.90
C ALA A 112 -8.97 2.88 -12.58
N ASP A 113 -7.80 2.93 -13.21
CA ASP A 113 -7.15 1.71 -13.70
C ASP A 113 -6.61 0.90 -12.51
N TYR A 114 -5.96 1.59 -11.56
CA TYR A 114 -5.39 0.99 -10.35
C TYR A 114 -5.87 1.71 -9.09
N CYS A 115 -6.11 0.92 -8.04
CA CYS A 115 -6.35 1.40 -6.68
C CYS A 115 -5.22 0.88 -5.78
N LEU A 116 -4.47 1.77 -5.14
CA LEU A 116 -3.42 1.44 -4.20
C LEU A 116 -3.88 1.81 -2.79
N ILE A 117 -3.94 0.82 -1.90
CA ILE A 117 -4.39 0.98 -0.51
C ILE A 117 -3.16 0.95 0.41
N ASP A 118 -2.84 2.07 1.03
CA ASP A 118 -1.79 2.16 2.06
C ASP A 118 -2.36 1.70 3.41
N CYS A 119 -1.89 0.56 3.91
CA CYS A 119 -2.41 -0.08 5.10
C CYS A 119 -1.69 0.42 6.37
N PRO A 120 -2.37 0.45 7.53
CA PRO A 120 -1.75 0.79 8.81
C PRO A 120 -0.69 -0.26 9.22
N PRO A 121 0.19 0.08 10.20
CA PRO A 121 1.15 -0.87 10.77
C PRO A 121 0.49 -1.78 11.83
N SER A 122 -0.65 -2.35 11.50
CA SER A 122 -1.43 -3.27 12.36
C SER A 122 -2.07 -4.35 11.48
N LEU A 123 -2.53 -5.44 12.10
CA LEU A 123 -3.34 -6.48 11.44
C LEU A 123 -4.79 -6.43 11.95
N GLY A 124 -5.27 -5.22 12.29
CA GLY A 124 -6.61 -4.96 12.78
C GLY A 124 -7.67 -4.88 11.69
N VAL A 125 -8.85 -4.36 12.05
CA VAL A 125 -10.02 -4.29 11.18
C VAL A 125 -9.80 -3.41 9.94
N LEU A 126 -8.94 -2.40 10.00
CA LEU A 126 -8.61 -1.55 8.84
C LEU A 126 -7.79 -2.33 7.81
N THR A 127 -6.80 -3.11 8.26
CA THR A 127 -6.04 -4.02 7.39
C THR A 127 -6.93 -5.13 6.83
N ALA A 128 -7.82 -5.72 7.64
CA ALA A 128 -8.78 -6.71 7.15
C ALA A 128 -9.70 -6.14 6.06
N ASN A 129 -10.19 -4.90 6.20
CA ASN A 129 -10.95 -4.20 5.16
C ASN A 129 -10.14 -4.01 3.88
N SER A 130 -8.87 -3.61 4.01
CA SER A 130 -7.97 -3.39 2.87
C SER A 130 -7.72 -4.69 2.10
N LEU A 131 -7.42 -5.80 2.82
CA LEU A 131 -7.20 -7.11 2.23
C LEU A 131 -8.48 -7.70 1.63
N THR A 132 -9.64 -7.48 2.26
CA THR A 132 -10.94 -7.91 1.73
C THR A 132 -11.29 -7.20 0.42
N ALA A 133 -10.88 -5.95 0.26
CA ALA A 133 -11.14 -5.15 -0.94
C ALA A 133 -10.11 -5.37 -2.06
N ALA A 134 -8.90 -5.85 -1.74
CA ALA A 134 -7.80 -5.98 -2.68
C ALA A 134 -7.89 -7.27 -3.52
N GLN A 135 -7.28 -7.26 -4.69
CA GLN A 135 -7.02 -8.46 -5.51
C GLN A 135 -5.60 -8.96 -5.30
N LEU A 136 -4.68 -8.02 -5.10
CA LEU A 136 -3.25 -8.27 -4.95
C LEU A 136 -2.72 -7.62 -3.67
N VAL A 137 -1.67 -8.22 -3.10
CA VAL A 137 -0.94 -7.64 -1.97
C VAL A 137 0.53 -7.46 -2.33
N ILE A 138 1.03 -6.25 -2.15
CA ILE A 138 2.47 -5.98 -2.05
C ILE A 138 2.82 -6.03 -0.56
N VAL A 139 3.84 -6.80 -0.22
CA VAL A 139 4.34 -6.96 1.15
C VAL A 139 5.71 -6.30 1.26
N PRO A 140 5.80 -5.00 1.58
CA PRO A 140 7.09 -4.38 1.88
C PRO A 140 7.70 -5.03 3.11
N VAL A 141 9.02 -5.28 3.07
CA VAL A 141 9.74 -5.87 4.20
C VAL A 141 11.12 -5.25 4.35
N ALA A 142 11.38 -4.63 5.49
CA ALA A 142 12.73 -4.12 5.78
C ALA A 142 13.73 -5.28 5.91
N THR A 143 14.92 -5.12 5.34
CA THR A 143 15.99 -6.13 5.38
C THR A 143 16.68 -6.18 6.75
N GLU A 144 15.92 -6.54 7.79
CA GLU A 144 16.34 -6.60 9.20
C GLU A 144 16.11 -7.99 9.80
N LEU A 145 16.72 -8.27 10.95
CA LEU A 145 16.67 -9.58 11.62
C LEU A 145 15.27 -10.18 11.81
N MET A 146 14.25 -9.33 12.02
CA MET A 146 12.87 -9.79 12.22
C MET A 146 12.04 -9.87 10.93
N ALA A 147 12.65 -9.67 9.76
CA ALA A 147 11.98 -9.61 8.47
C ALA A 147 11.12 -10.86 8.19
N GLU A 148 11.66 -12.05 8.41
CA GLU A 148 10.95 -13.32 8.18
C GLU A 148 9.69 -13.45 9.05
N ARG A 149 9.75 -13.03 10.31
CA ARG A 149 8.60 -13.09 11.22
C ARG A 149 7.47 -12.20 10.72
N THR A 150 7.79 -11.00 10.25
CA THR A 150 6.76 -10.07 9.76
C THR A 150 6.12 -10.58 8.47
N VAL A 151 6.90 -11.22 7.58
CA VAL A 151 6.36 -11.87 6.38
C VAL A 151 5.42 -13.02 6.76
N LYS A 152 5.82 -13.92 7.66
CA LYS A 152 4.97 -15.02 8.10
C LYS A 152 3.62 -14.55 8.65
N LEU A 153 3.62 -13.49 9.44
CA LEU A 153 2.40 -12.97 10.06
C LEU A 153 1.44 -12.38 9.01
N ILE A 154 1.93 -11.59 8.06
CA ILE A 154 1.05 -11.07 7.01
C ILE A 154 0.54 -12.18 6.08
N LEU A 155 1.37 -13.18 5.76
CA LEU A 155 0.94 -14.33 4.97
C LEU A 155 -0.16 -15.14 5.68
N SER A 156 -0.04 -15.36 7.01
CA SER A 156 -1.08 -15.98 7.81
C SER A 156 -2.38 -15.17 7.77
N THR A 157 -2.31 -13.84 7.93
CA THR A 157 -3.49 -12.97 7.85
C THR A 157 -4.17 -13.03 6.48
N ILE A 158 -3.39 -13.11 5.39
CA ILE A 158 -3.93 -13.26 4.04
C ILE A 158 -4.65 -14.61 3.90
N GLU A 159 -4.11 -15.67 4.49
CA GLU A 159 -4.75 -16.98 4.49
C GLU A 159 -6.05 -16.98 5.31
N ASP A 160 -6.06 -16.35 6.49
CA ASP A 160 -7.28 -16.19 7.29
C ASP A 160 -8.39 -15.45 6.48
N ILE A 161 -8.04 -14.42 5.72
CA ILE A 161 -8.99 -13.70 4.84
C ILE A 161 -9.54 -14.61 3.73
N ARG A 162 -8.74 -15.53 3.21
CA ARG A 162 -9.19 -16.51 2.20
C ARG A 162 -10.10 -17.57 2.81
N GLU A 163 -9.66 -18.19 3.92
CA GLU A 163 -10.38 -19.28 4.58
C GLU A 163 -11.74 -18.83 5.14
N THR A 164 -11.83 -17.58 5.60
CA THR A 164 -13.11 -16.98 6.07
C THR A 164 -14.01 -16.52 4.92
N GLU A 165 -13.67 -16.81 3.67
CA GLU A 165 -14.41 -16.40 2.48
C GLU A 165 -14.66 -14.89 2.34
N LEU A 166 -13.92 -14.07 3.07
CA LEU A 166 -13.96 -12.62 2.92
C LEU A 166 -13.44 -12.19 1.55
N ASN A 167 -12.33 -12.82 1.11
CA ASN A 167 -11.75 -12.65 -0.21
C ASN A 167 -10.97 -13.91 -0.65
N PRO A 168 -11.64 -14.94 -1.19
CA PRO A 168 -11.00 -16.21 -1.58
C PRO A 168 -9.96 -16.06 -2.71
N THR A 169 -10.02 -14.98 -3.47
CA THR A 169 -9.13 -14.73 -4.63
C THR A 169 -7.93 -13.86 -4.31
N LEU A 170 -7.82 -13.38 -3.07
CA LEU A 170 -6.70 -12.56 -2.64
C LEU A 170 -5.37 -13.31 -2.80
N ARG A 171 -4.38 -12.65 -3.40
CA ARG A 171 -3.04 -13.24 -3.55
C ARG A 171 -1.94 -12.24 -3.26
N VAL A 172 -0.84 -12.74 -2.72
CA VAL A 172 0.39 -11.96 -2.64
C VAL A 172 0.94 -11.83 -4.06
N TRP A 173 1.15 -10.57 -4.49
CA TRP A 173 1.80 -10.31 -5.77
C TRP A 173 3.31 -10.35 -5.61
N ARG A 174 3.85 -9.55 -4.68
CA ARG A 174 5.30 -9.57 -4.40
C ARG A 174 5.59 -9.27 -2.93
N ILE A 175 6.58 -9.95 -2.40
CA ILE A 175 7.34 -9.53 -1.22
C ILE A 175 8.41 -8.58 -1.73
N LEU A 176 8.39 -7.34 -1.26
CA LEU A 176 9.25 -6.26 -1.72
C LEU A 176 10.25 -5.88 -0.63
N PRO A 177 11.53 -6.31 -0.73
CA PRO A 177 12.55 -5.91 0.23
C PRO A 177 12.78 -4.40 0.17
N THR A 178 12.74 -3.74 1.33
CA THR A 178 12.89 -2.28 1.47
C THR A 178 14.01 -1.94 2.42
N LEU A 179 14.40 -0.67 2.46
CA LEU A 179 15.46 -0.14 3.30
C LEU A 179 16.80 -0.89 3.12
N TYR A 180 17.04 -1.40 1.92
CA TYR A 180 18.21 -2.20 1.62
C TYR A 180 19.46 -1.33 1.46
N ASP A 181 20.51 -1.66 2.22
CA ASP A 181 21.86 -1.13 2.05
C ASP A 181 22.83 -2.26 1.70
N GLN A 182 23.29 -2.27 0.45
CA GLN A 182 24.21 -3.31 -0.07
C GLN A 182 25.56 -3.39 0.67
N ARG A 183 25.94 -2.35 1.41
CA ARG A 183 27.19 -2.31 2.19
C ARG A 183 27.09 -3.18 3.45
N LEU A 184 25.87 -3.43 3.93
CA LEU A 184 25.61 -4.20 5.14
C LEU A 184 25.53 -5.70 4.83
N ALA A 185 26.39 -6.50 5.44
CA ALA A 185 26.44 -7.96 5.19
C ALA A 185 25.12 -8.64 5.54
N HIS A 186 24.54 -8.30 6.70
CA HIS A 186 23.26 -8.89 7.13
C HIS A 186 22.09 -8.58 6.21
N HIS A 187 22.06 -7.42 5.50
CA HIS A 187 21.03 -7.14 4.50
C HIS A 187 21.14 -8.10 3.31
N ARG A 188 22.37 -8.41 2.87
CA ARG A 188 22.60 -9.38 1.78
C ARG A 188 22.19 -10.78 2.21
N GLU A 189 22.56 -11.21 3.43
CA GLU A 189 22.20 -12.51 3.98
C GLU A 189 20.67 -12.69 4.07
N ILE A 190 19.95 -11.68 4.53
CA ILE A 190 18.48 -11.70 4.61
C ILE A 190 17.86 -11.80 3.21
N LEU A 191 18.37 -11.04 2.23
CA LEU A 191 17.88 -11.10 0.86
C LEU A 191 18.11 -12.50 0.26
N GLU A 192 19.28 -13.10 0.46
CA GLU A 192 19.56 -14.47 0.01
C GLU A 192 18.64 -15.50 0.68
N ALA A 193 18.42 -15.37 1.99
CA ALA A 193 17.48 -16.25 2.69
C ALA A 193 16.06 -16.14 2.11
N PHE A 194 15.64 -14.93 1.69
CA PHE A 194 14.34 -14.72 1.06
C PHE A 194 14.27 -15.30 -0.35
N ARG A 195 15.35 -15.23 -1.13
CA ARG A 195 15.45 -15.88 -2.45
C ARG A 195 15.20 -17.38 -2.37
N VAL A 196 15.79 -18.01 -1.36
CA VAL A 196 15.61 -19.46 -1.12
C VAL A 196 14.19 -19.78 -0.64
N LYS A 197 13.64 -18.94 0.26
CA LYS A 197 12.39 -19.24 0.94
C LYS A 197 11.13 -18.85 0.17
N TYR A 198 11.19 -17.76 -0.59
CA TYR A 198 10.05 -17.19 -1.31
C TYR A 198 10.35 -16.92 -2.78
N PRO A 199 10.89 -17.93 -3.53
CA PRO A 199 11.43 -17.71 -4.88
C PRO A 199 10.40 -17.14 -5.86
N GLU A 200 9.12 -17.53 -5.72
CA GLU A 200 8.05 -17.07 -6.61
C GLU A 200 7.42 -15.74 -6.19
N LEU A 201 7.52 -15.39 -4.92
CA LEU A 201 6.90 -14.18 -4.36
C LEU A 201 7.87 -13.01 -4.22
N LEU A 202 9.17 -13.29 -4.13
CA LEU A 202 10.16 -12.24 -3.91
C LEU A 202 10.33 -11.39 -5.17
N TYR A 203 10.24 -10.07 -5.02
CA TYR A 203 10.79 -9.16 -6.01
C TYR A 203 12.28 -8.99 -5.74
N ASP A 204 13.10 -9.55 -6.61
CA ASP A 204 14.53 -9.78 -6.36
C ASP A 204 15.40 -8.51 -6.36
N VAL A 205 14.83 -7.38 -6.82
CA VAL A 205 15.48 -6.08 -6.81
C VAL A 205 14.97 -5.26 -5.61
N PRO A 206 15.77 -5.08 -4.53
CA PRO A 206 15.32 -4.40 -3.33
C PRO A 206 15.23 -2.88 -3.51
N VAL A 207 14.28 -2.25 -2.78
CA VAL A 207 14.21 -0.79 -2.65
C VAL A 207 15.36 -0.32 -1.76
N ARG A 208 16.26 0.49 -2.32
CA ARG A 208 17.46 0.99 -1.64
C ARG A 208 17.12 1.98 -0.52
N ALA A 209 17.84 1.89 0.59
CA ALA A 209 17.81 2.91 1.63
C ALA A 209 18.46 4.21 1.12
N THR A 210 17.69 5.30 1.09
CA THR A 210 18.19 6.61 0.70
C THR A 210 17.36 7.72 1.32
N THR A 211 17.97 8.88 1.58
CA THR A 211 17.27 10.07 2.06
C THR A 211 16.36 10.69 1.01
N LYS A 212 16.56 10.37 -0.29
CA LYS A 212 15.77 10.91 -1.40
C LYS A 212 14.26 10.69 -1.24
N TYR A 213 13.84 9.57 -0.63
CA TYR A 213 12.42 9.36 -0.33
C TYR A 213 11.88 10.36 0.71
N LYS A 214 12.69 10.73 1.73
CA LYS A 214 12.32 11.75 2.71
C LYS A 214 12.31 13.15 2.07
N ASP A 215 13.30 13.41 1.22
CA ASP A 215 13.38 14.68 0.47
C ASP A 215 12.15 14.83 -0.45
N ALA A 216 11.71 13.75 -1.11
CA ALA A 216 10.50 13.73 -1.94
C ALA A 216 9.24 14.05 -1.14
N VAL A 217 9.08 13.45 0.07
CA VAL A 217 7.98 13.80 1.00
C VAL A 217 8.00 15.29 1.35
N THR A 218 9.16 15.82 1.75
CA THR A 218 9.31 17.23 2.14
C THR A 218 8.97 18.18 1.01
N ASN A 219 9.35 17.83 -0.21
CA ASN A 219 9.14 18.66 -1.40
C ASN A 219 7.79 18.40 -2.08
N ARG A 220 7.01 17.41 -1.62
CA ARG A 220 5.79 16.93 -2.29
C ARG A 220 6.02 16.66 -3.78
N SER A 221 7.13 15.99 -4.10
CA SER A 221 7.58 15.72 -5.47
C SER A 221 7.78 14.23 -5.71
N ASP A 222 7.76 13.79 -6.96
CA ASP A 222 8.12 12.42 -7.30
C ASP A 222 9.62 12.19 -6.98
N VAL A 223 9.94 11.02 -6.46
CA VAL A 223 11.34 10.62 -6.21
C VAL A 223 12.17 10.56 -7.49
N SER A 224 11.54 10.35 -8.65
CA SER A 224 12.20 10.38 -9.97
C SER A 224 12.77 11.77 -10.33
N ASP A 225 12.17 12.84 -9.81
CA ASP A 225 12.68 14.21 -9.99
C ASP A 225 13.98 14.45 -9.23
N LEU A 226 14.19 13.69 -8.14
CA LEU A 226 15.36 13.80 -7.26
C LEU A 226 16.47 12.79 -7.60
N ASP A 227 16.11 11.66 -8.18
CA ASP A 227 17.03 10.60 -8.62
C ASP A 227 16.38 9.76 -9.73
N PRO A 228 16.78 9.97 -11.01
CA PRO A 228 16.24 9.22 -12.13
C PRO A 228 16.37 7.70 -12.00
N LYS A 229 17.43 7.20 -11.33
CA LYS A 229 17.60 5.75 -11.12
C LYS A 229 16.54 5.15 -10.20
N LEU A 230 16.02 5.95 -9.26
CA LEU A 230 14.87 5.54 -8.46
C LEU A 230 13.60 5.58 -9.29
N GLY A 231 13.46 6.55 -10.20
CA GLY A 231 12.40 6.58 -11.19
C GLY A 231 12.38 5.30 -12.04
N ASP A 232 13.50 4.95 -12.67
CA ASP A 232 13.67 3.74 -13.50
C ASP A 232 13.29 2.45 -12.74
N TYR A 233 13.65 2.38 -11.44
CA TYR A 233 13.28 1.27 -10.56
C TYR A 233 11.77 1.11 -10.46
N TRP A 234 11.06 2.20 -10.13
CA TRP A 234 9.61 2.18 -9.96
C TRP A 234 8.87 2.00 -11.29
N ASP A 235 9.40 2.55 -12.38
CA ASP A 235 8.85 2.35 -13.73
C ASP A 235 8.96 0.87 -14.14
N THR A 236 10.07 0.21 -13.84
CA THR A 236 10.24 -1.24 -14.08
C THR A 236 9.22 -2.06 -13.27
N LEU A 237 9.03 -1.73 -12.00
CA LEU A 237 8.05 -2.40 -11.15
C LEU A 237 6.61 -2.17 -11.64
N ALA A 238 6.29 -0.94 -12.06
CA ALA A 238 4.99 -0.59 -12.62
C ALA A 238 4.71 -1.34 -13.93
N GLN A 239 5.67 -1.43 -14.84
CA GLN A 239 5.54 -2.18 -16.09
C GLN A 239 5.31 -3.67 -15.84
N LEU A 240 5.99 -4.26 -14.85
CA LEU A 240 5.75 -5.65 -14.44
C LEU A 240 4.31 -5.83 -13.94
N LEU A 241 3.83 -4.93 -13.09
CA LEU A 241 2.46 -4.97 -12.58
C LEU A 241 1.44 -4.86 -13.72
N ILE A 242 1.61 -3.92 -14.64
CA ILE A 242 0.74 -3.73 -15.80
C ILE A 242 0.73 -5.01 -16.64
N GLY A 243 1.89 -5.56 -16.98
CA GLY A 243 2.01 -6.78 -17.77
C GLY A 243 1.29 -7.98 -17.15
N GLU A 244 1.32 -8.12 -15.82
CA GLU A 244 0.67 -9.24 -15.11
C GLU A 244 -0.84 -9.02 -14.85
N THR A 245 -1.34 -7.79 -14.91
CA THR A 245 -2.75 -7.48 -14.64
C THR A 245 -3.59 -7.28 -15.91
N GLU A 246 -3.00 -6.85 -17.01
CA GLU A 246 -3.70 -6.54 -18.26
C GLU A 246 -3.63 -7.66 -19.32
N VAL A 247 -2.82 -8.71 -19.11
CA VAL A 247 -2.69 -9.88 -20.00
C VAL A 247 -3.73 -10.99 -19.66
N LYS A 248 -4.97 -10.61 -19.41
CA LYS A 248 -6.04 -11.60 -19.22
C LYS A 248 -7.18 -11.41 -20.19
#